data_6cd1683de289023f9da5fa592bd535b5
#
_entry.id   6cd1683de289023f9da5fa592bd535b5
#
_cell.length_a   1.000
_cell.length_b   1.000
_cell.length_c   1.000
_cell.angle_alpha   90.00
_cell.angle_beta   90.00
_cell.angle_gamma   90.00
#
_symmetry.space_group_name_H-M   'P 1'
#
loop_
_entity.id
_entity.type
_entity.pdbx_description
1 polymer ?
#
loop_
_entity_poly.entity_id
_entity_poly.type
_entity_poly.pdbx_seq_one_letter_code
_entity_poly.pdbx_strand_id
1 'polypeptide(L)'
;MKIGLRGGHSPNCKGAIGILDEQAEVRKIYNALVPMLQKAGHTIIDCNSKSDNVNGELTEGTNKANENACDMYITIHMNASSGGVGNGTECWLYNGDNDVMNTIADRINSNFAAEGYGNRGRKYSTGLHDLCASSMPAMIIETMFCDNTHDTELYKKIGANGIAEMIASGITGKAVPKKQKVITHCKEVVLKNLKERGSVP
;
A
#
# COMPACT_ATOMS: atom_id res chain seq x y z
N MET A 1 14.63 -10.65 -4.57
CA MET A 1 13.73 -11.50 -3.77
C MET A 1 12.50 -11.81 -4.58
N LYS A 2 11.90 -12.97 -4.33
CA LYS A 2 10.60 -13.35 -4.85
C LYS A 2 9.54 -13.00 -3.81
N ILE A 3 8.62 -12.09 -4.14
CA ILE A 3 7.61 -11.57 -3.23
C ILE A 3 6.24 -12.04 -3.68
N GLY A 4 5.54 -12.81 -2.84
CA GLY A 4 4.11 -13.04 -2.99
C GLY A 4 3.37 -11.76 -2.63
N LEU A 5 2.62 -11.17 -3.54
CA LEU A 5 1.92 -9.92 -3.32
C LEU A 5 0.43 -10.07 -3.60
N ARG A 6 -0.40 -9.57 -2.69
CA ARG A 6 -1.85 -9.58 -2.80
C ARG A 6 -2.43 -8.22 -2.44
N GLY A 7 -3.35 -7.71 -3.25
CA GLY A 7 -4.33 -6.75 -2.75
C GLY A 7 -5.44 -7.55 -2.07
N GLY A 8 -5.75 -7.24 -0.83
CA GLY A 8 -6.74 -7.95 -0.05
C GLY A 8 -8.08 -8.15 -0.77
N HIS A 9 -8.81 -9.13 -0.32
CA HIS A 9 -10.13 -9.45 -0.82
C HIS A 9 -10.18 -9.89 -2.30
N SER A 10 -11.36 -10.24 -2.78
CA SER A 10 -11.65 -10.54 -4.18
C SER A 10 -12.80 -9.67 -4.69
N PRO A 11 -13.01 -9.54 -6.00
CA PRO A 11 -14.16 -8.82 -6.54
C PRO A 11 -15.51 -9.33 -6.05
N ASN A 12 -15.59 -10.62 -5.70
CA ASN A 12 -16.80 -11.30 -5.27
C ASN A 12 -16.90 -11.44 -3.74
N CYS A 13 -15.81 -11.19 -3.02
CA CYS A 13 -15.72 -11.23 -1.56
C CYS A 13 -15.05 -9.96 -1.08
N LYS A 14 -15.82 -8.87 -1.03
CA LYS A 14 -15.33 -7.55 -0.68
C LYS A 14 -15.05 -7.45 0.81
N GLY A 15 -14.03 -6.66 1.16
CA GLY A 15 -13.74 -6.26 2.53
C GLY A 15 -14.62 -5.13 3.03
N ALA A 16 -14.04 -4.21 3.76
CA ALA A 16 -14.77 -3.09 4.31
C ALA A 16 -15.26 -2.14 3.20
N ILE A 17 -16.47 -1.61 3.42
CA ILE A 17 -17.05 -0.55 2.60
C ILE A 17 -17.37 0.60 3.53
N GLY A 18 -16.63 1.69 3.40
CA GLY A 18 -16.81 2.92 4.14
C GLY A 18 -16.99 4.09 3.17
N ILE A 19 -16.18 5.14 3.35
CA ILE A 19 -16.06 6.23 2.38
C ILE A 19 -15.40 5.72 1.09
N LEU A 20 -14.53 4.70 1.23
CA LEU A 20 -13.90 3.99 0.14
C LEU A 20 -14.34 2.52 0.15
N ASP A 21 -14.31 1.87 -1.01
CA ASP A 21 -14.44 0.41 -1.17
C ASP A 21 -13.03 -0.19 -1.09
N GLU A 22 -12.73 -0.87 0.02
CA GLU A 22 -11.40 -1.43 0.29
C GLU A 22 -10.88 -2.25 -0.88
N GLN A 23 -11.66 -3.23 -1.36
CA GLN A 23 -11.23 -4.13 -2.42
C GLN A 23 -10.84 -3.36 -3.70
N ALA A 24 -11.64 -2.37 -4.09
CA ALA A 24 -11.38 -1.58 -5.29
C ALA A 24 -10.09 -0.75 -5.15
N GLU A 25 -9.86 -0.17 -3.98
CA GLU A 25 -8.71 0.72 -3.77
C GLU A 25 -7.40 -0.05 -3.54
N VAL A 26 -7.42 -1.14 -2.76
CA VAL A 26 -6.20 -1.97 -2.58
C VAL A 26 -5.76 -2.61 -3.91
N ARG A 27 -6.68 -2.87 -4.83
CA ARG A 27 -6.34 -3.34 -6.16
C ARG A 27 -5.63 -2.27 -7.01
N LYS A 28 -6.02 -1.00 -6.88
CA LYS A 28 -5.30 0.11 -7.52
C LYS A 28 -3.89 0.26 -6.95
N ILE A 29 -3.75 0.16 -5.62
CA ILE A 29 -2.45 0.20 -4.94
C ILE A 29 -1.57 -0.96 -5.40
N TYR A 30 -2.09 -2.19 -5.42
CA TYR A 30 -1.42 -3.37 -5.92
C TYR A 30 -0.88 -3.16 -7.35
N ASN A 31 -1.74 -2.72 -8.27
CA ASN A 31 -1.37 -2.50 -9.66
C ASN A 31 -0.27 -1.45 -9.83
N ALA A 32 -0.23 -0.44 -8.96
CA ALA A 32 0.83 0.56 -8.93
C ALA A 32 2.13 0.04 -8.31
N LEU A 33 2.03 -0.82 -7.28
CA LEU A 33 3.18 -1.33 -6.54
C LEU A 33 4.00 -2.37 -7.32
N VAL A 34 3.32 -3.26 -8.06
CA VAL A 34 3.96 -4.33 -8.84
C VAL A 34 5.11 -3.81 -9.72
N PRO A 35 4.91 -2.86 -10.63
CA PRO A 35 6.00 -2.39 -11.49
C PRO A 35 7.12 -1.67 -10.71
N MET A 36 6.83 -1.06 -9.57
CA MET A 36 7.84 -0.42 -8.73
C MET A 36 8.79 -1.46 -8.11
N LEU A 37 8.24 -2.54 -7.57
CA LEU A 37 9.03 -3.62 -6.99
C LEU A 37 9.80 -4.40 -8.07
N GLN A 38 9.20 -4.64 -9.24
CA GLN A 38 9.89 -5.26 -10.38
C GLN A 38 11.07 -4.40 -10.85
N LYS A 39 10.90 -3.08 -10.96
CA LYS A 39 11.97 -2.16 -11.29
C LYS A 39 13.09 -2.13 -10.23
N ALA A 40 12.74 -2.42 -8.98
CA ALA A 40 13.71 -2.56 -7.90
C ALA A 40 14.45 -3.92 -7.90
N GLY A 41 14.17 -4.80 -8.86
CA GLY A 41 14.83 -6.11 -9.04
C GLY A 41 14.17 -7.25 -8.27
N HIS A 42 12.90 -7.11 -7.87
CA HIS A 42 12.13 -8.18 -7.24
C HIS A 42 11.29 -8.94 -8.27
N THR A 43 11.13 -10.24 -8.06
CA THR A 43 10.15 -11.06 -8.78
C THR A 43 8.84 -11.04 -8.00
N ILE A 44 7.74 -10.69 -8.66
CA ILE A 44 6.43 -10.61 -8.02
C ILE A 44 5.57 -11.80 -8.46
N ILE A 45 5.07 -12.54 -7.49
CA ILE A 45 4.06 -13.58 -7.68
C ILE A 45 2.70 -12.97 -7.34
N ASP A 46 1.78 -13.01 -8.31
CA ASP A 46 0.41 -12.54 -8.12
C ASP A 46 -0.38 -13.53 -7.26
N CYS A 47 -0.59 -13.16 -6.01
CA CYS A 47 -1.35 -13.93 -5.03
C CYS A 47 -2.83 -13.47 -4.92
N ASN A 48 -3.32 -12.66 -5.85
CA ASN A 48 -4.71 -12.26 -5.86
C ASN A 48 -5.63 -13.44 -6.11
N SER A 49 -6.83 -13.39 -5.52
CA SER A 49 -7.88 -14.40 -5.63
C SER A 49 -9.07 -13.88 -6.43
N LYS A 50 -9.84 -14.81 -6.97
CA LYS A 50 -11.17 -14.60 -7.58
C LYS A 50 -12.27 -15.33 -6.82
N SER A 51 -11.95 -15.94 -5.68
CA SER A 51 -12.92 -16.67 -4.86
C SER A 51 -14.09 -15.79 -4.45
N ASP A 52 -15.24 -16.40 -4.25
CA ASP A 52 -16.49 -15.77 -3.83
C ASP A 52 -16.74 -15.86 -2.32
N ASN A 53 -15.77 -16.42 -1.58
CA ASN A 53 -15.85 -16.54 -0.12
C ASN A 53 -14.51 -16.28 0.55
N VAL A 54 -14.56 -15.87 1.82
CA VAL A 54 -13.39 -15.44 2.61
C VAL A 54 -12.35 -16.54 2.71
N ASN A 55 -12.75 -17.76 3.07
CA ASN A 55 -11.79 -18.86 3.25
C ASN A 55 -11.08 -19.20 1.94
N GLY A 56 -11.82 -19.20 0.83
CA GLY A 56 -11.26 -19.46 -0.49
C GLY A 56 -10.25 -18.41 -0.90
N GLU A 57 -10.55 -17.11 -0.72
CA GLU A 57 -9.63 -16.03 -1.11
C GLU A 57 -8.33 -16.02 -0.29
N LEU A 58 -8.43 -16.29 1.01
CA LEU A 58 -7.28 -16.39 1.90
C LEU A 58 -6.40 -17.59 1.53
N THR A 59 -7.03 -18.77 1.38
CA THR A 59 -6.33 -20.01 1.02
C THR A 59 -5.66 -19.93 -0.35
N GLU A 60 -6.35 -19.37 -1.36
CA GLU A 60 -5.75 -19.17 -2.69
C GLU A 60 -4.50 -18.27 -2.63
N GLY A 61 -4.57 -17.17 -1.90
CA GLY A 61 -3.46 -16.23 -1.78
C GLY A 61 -2.23 -16.87 -1.14
N THR A 62 -2.42 -17.49 0.02
CA THR A 62 -1.32 -18.15 0.76
C THR A 62 -0.75 -19.37 0.01
N ASN A 63 -1.60 -20.19 -0.63
CA ASN A 63 -1.14 -21.32 -1.42
C ASN A 63 -0.27 -20.87 -2.60
N LYS A 64 -0.67 -19.84 -3.33
CA LYS A 64 0.16 -19.29 -4.42
C LYS A 64 1.53 -18.83 -3.93
N ALA A 65 1.61 -18.17 -2.75
CA ALA A 65 2.88 -17.78 -2.18
C ALA A 65 3.74 -19.00 -1.78
N ASN A 66 3.13 -19.98 -1.11
CA ASN A 66 3.78 -21.21 -0.64
C ASN A 66 4.30 -22.07 -1.81
N GLU A 67 3.45 -22.36 -2.79
CA GLU A 67 3.78 -23.19 -3.98
C GLU A 67 4.89 -22.56 -4.83
N ASN A 68 4.99 -21.25 -4.86
CA ASN A 68 6.05 -20.52 -5.55
C ASN A 68 7.31 -20.33 -4.72
N ALA A 69 7.36 -20.83 -3.47
CA ALA A 69 8.48 -20.62 -2.55
C ALA A 69 8.93 -19.16 -2.52
N CYS A 70 8.00 -18.26 -2.18
CA CYS A 70 8.29 -16.84 -2.04
C CYS A 70 9.22 -16.58 -0.85
N ASP A 71 10.08 -15.57 -0.95
CA ASP A 71 10.97 -15.15 0.15
C ASP A 71 10.18 -14.41 1.25
N MET A 72 9.07 -13.74 0.86
CA MET A 72 8.11 -13.10 1.76
C MET A 72 6.73 -13.03 1.11
N TYR A 73 5.70 -12.93 1.95
CA TYR A 73 4.31 -12.72 1.51
C TYR A 73 3.77 -11.42 2.09
N ILE A 74 3.24 -10.54 1.25
CA ILE A 74 2.71 -9.23 1.63
C ILE A 74 1.30 -9.07 1.12
N THR A 75 0.38 -8.70 2.01
CA THR A 75 -1.00 -8.37 1.67
C THR A 75 -1.33 -6.93 2.02
N ILE A 76 -2.10 -6.28 1.17
CA ILE A 76 -2.46 -4.87 1.28
C ILE A 76 -3.93 -4.77 1.60
N HIS A 77 -4.28 -4.12 2.69
CA HIS A 77 -5.62 -3.95 3.21
C HIS A 77 -5.91 -2.50 3.57
N MET A 78 -7.16 -2.21 3.84
CA MET A 78 -7.63 -1.00 4.52
C MET A 78 -8.44 -1.41 5.73
N ASN A 79 -8.16 -0.79 6.85
CA ASN A 79 -8.89 -1.00 8.09
C ASN A 79 -10.27 -0.32 8.07
N ALA A 80 -11.13 -0.70 8.98
CA ALA A 80 -12.39 -0.02 9.29
C ALA A 80 -12.68 -0.09 10.79
N SER A 81 -13.42 0.88 11.30
CA SER A 81 -13.77 0.94 12.71
C SER A 81 -15.24 1.31 12.92
N SER A 82 -15.83 0.86 14.02
CA SER A 82 -17.17 1.30 14.35
C SER A 82 -17.23 2.83 14.48
N GLY A 83 -18.08 3.46 13.69
CA GLY A 83 -18.27 4.91 13.68
C GLY A 83 -17.16 5.72 13.02
N GLY A 84 -16.23 5.11 12.27
CA GLY A 84 -15.19 5.82 11.52
C GLY A 84 -14.16 6.56 12.37
N VAL A 85 -13.99 6.17 13.65
CA VAL A 85 -13.10 6.86 14.61
C VAL A 85 -11.66 6.40 14.53
N GLY A 86 -11.41 5.19 14.04
CA GLY A 86 -10.05 4.68 13.82
C GLY A 86 -9.35 5.47 12.70
N ASN A 87 -8.04 5.65 12.81
CA ASN A 87 -7.24 6.30 11.77
C ASN A 87 -5.80 5.76 11.76
N GLY A 88 -5.13 5.95 10.62
CA GLY A 88 -3.70 5.69 10.49
C GLY A 88 -3.36 4.31 9.95
N THR A 89 -2.07 4.03 9.90
CA THR A 89 -1.46 2.86 9.28
C THR A 89 -0.88 1.92 10.31
N GLU A 90 -1.02 0.62 10.11
CA GLU A 90 -0.38 -0.42 10.93
C GLU A 90 0.08 -1.60 10.06
N CYS A 91 1.11 -2.30 10.51
CA CYS A 91 1.57 -3.53 9.88
C CYS A 91 1.42 -4.70 10.86
N TRP A 92 0.72 -5.75 10.44
CA TRP A 92 0.56 -6.98 11.20
C TRP A 92 1.60 -8.01 10.78
N LEU A 93 2.26 -8.61 11.77
CA LEU A 93 3.25 -9.66 11.63
C LEU A 93 2.83 -10.87 12.47
N TYR A 94 3.37 -12.06 12.13
CA TYR A 94 3.10 -13.27 12.91
C TYR A 94 3.58 -13.11 14.37
N ASN A 95 4.86 -12.73 14.52
CA ASN A 95 5.50 -12.42 15.80
C ASN A 95 6.64 -11.40 15.57
N GLY A 96 7.34 -11.04 16.63
CA GLY A 96 8.44 -10.07 16.59
C GLY A 96 9.82 -10.64 16.22
N ASP A 97 9.94 -11.91 15.84
CA ASP A 97 11.21 -12.61 15.76
C ASP A 97 11.96 -12.40 14.43
N ASN A 98 11.34 -11.74 13.46
CA ASN A 98 11.94 -11.46 12.16
C ASN A 98 12.35 -9.98 12.01
N ASP A 99 13.63 -9.69 12.22
CA ASP A 99 14.16 -8.32 12.18
C ASP A 99 14.02 -7.65 10.80
N VAL A 100 14.08 -8.42 9.72
CA VAL A 100 13.90 -7.88 8.37
C VAL A 100 12.47 -7.40 8.21
N MET A 101 11.47 -8.22 8.58
CA MET A 101 10.07 -7.84 8.50
C MET A 101 9.73 -6.70 9.46
N ASN A 102 10.30 -6.71 10.67
CA ASN A 102 10.17 -5.63 11.63
C ASN A 102 10.67 -4.29 11.03
N THR A 103 11.85 -4.32 10.41
CA THR A 103 12.45 -3.13 9.78
C THR A 103 11.60 -2.62 8.61
N ILE A 104 11.07 -3.51 7.78
CA ILE A 104 10.18 -3.14 6.66
C ILE A 104 8.91 -2.50 7.20
N ALA A 105 8.28 -3.10 8.20
CA ALA A 105 7.05 -2.58 8.83
C ALA A 105 7.25 -1.19 9.42
N ASP A 106 8.36 -0.97 10.13
CA ASP A 106 8.68 0.33 10.73
C ASP A 106 8.90 1.41 9.67
N ARG A 107 9.59 1.07 8.55
CA ARG A 107 9.77 2.00 7.43
C ARG A 107 8.44 2.35 6.76
N ILE A 108 7.58 1.36 6.52
CA ILE A 108 6.25 1.60 5.95
C ILE A 108 5.47 2.54 6.85
N ASN A 109 5.29 2.20 8.13
CA ASN A 109 4.57 3.03 9.07
C ASN A 109 5.13 4.46 9.17
N SER A 110 6.46 4.61 9.13
CA SER A 110 7.13 5.93 9.15
C SER A 110 6.89 6.72 7.86
N ASN A 111 6.88 6.06 6.71
CA ASN A 111 6.58 6.71 5.43
C ASN A 111 5.16 7.26 5.39
N PHE A 112 4.19 6.50 5.89
CA PHE A 112 2.80 6.95 6.00
C PHE A 112 2.65 8.10 7.00
N ALA A 113 3.33 8.03 8.14
CA ALA A 113 3.33 9.10 9.14
C ALA A 113 3.91 10.42 8.57
N ALA A 114 4.92 10.35 7.71
CA ALA A 114 5.49 11.52 7.06
C ALA A 114 4.51 12.22 6.10
N GLU A 115 3.49 11.52 5.61
CA GLU A 115 2.42 12.06 4.76
C GLU A 115 1.16 12.46 5.56
N GLY A 116 1.18 12.31 6.90
CA GLY A 116 0.13 12.76 7.80
C GLY A 116 -0.79 11.68 8.35
N TYR A 117 -0.59 10.40 8.00
CA TYR A 117 -1.33 9.29 8.61
C TYR A 117 -0.89 9.03 10.05
N GLY A 118 -1.80 8.60 10.90
CA GLY A 118 -1.44 8.13 12.24
C GLY A 118 -0.53 6.90 12.19
N ASN A 119 0.60 6.93 12.90
CA ASN A 119 1.47 5.75 13.03
C ASN A 119 0.98 4.86 14.17
N ARG A 120 0.35 3.74 13.84
CA ARG A 120 -0.16 2.76 14.81
C ARG A 120 0.85 1.66 15.14
N GLY A 121 1.98 1.65 14.43
CA GLY A 121 3.10 0.74 14.67
C GLY A 121 2.86 -0.67 14.18
N ARG A 122 3.72 -1.58 14.64
CA ARG A 122 3.63 -3.01 14.40
C ARG A 122 2.59 -3.65 15.32
N LYS A 123 1.89 -4.63 14.80
CA LYS A 123 0.96 -5.50 15.50
C LYS A 123 1.37 -6.96 15.29
N TYR A 124 0.96 -7.83 16.17
CA TYR A 124 1.31 -9.25 16.09
C TYR A 124 0.06 -10.11 16.24
N SER A 125 -0.01 -11.15 15.41
CA SER A 125 -1.11 -12.13 15.50
C SER A 125 -0.66 -13.48 14.95
N THR A 126 -0.84 -14.50 15.75
CA THR A 126 -0.65 -15.90 15.34
C THR A 126 -1.93 -16.53 14.76
N GLY A 127 -3.04 -15.78 14.74
CA GLY A 127 -4.35 -16.25 14.30
C GLY A 127 -4.84 -15.70 12.96
N LEU A 128 -4.20 -14.66 12.41
CA LEU A 128 -4.57 -14.13 11.10
C LEU A 128 -4.05 -15.08 10.01
N HIS A 129 -4.95 -15.53 9.12
CA HIS A 129 -4.69 -16.56 8.12
C HIS A 129 -3.45 -16.28 7.28
N ASP A 130 -3.33 -15.08 6.70
CA ASP A 130 -2.21 -14.70 5.84
C ASP A 130 -0.86 -14.77 6.56
N LEU A 131 -0.85 -14.67 7.90
CA LEU A 131 0.35 -14.75 8.71
C LEU A 131 0.66 -16.19 9.16
N CYS A 132 -0.36 -16.96 9.60
CA CYS A 132 -0.14 -18.29 10.16
C CYS A 132 -0.11 -19.42 9.13
N ALA A 133 -0.74 -19.24 7.95
CA ALA A 133 -0.76 -20.23 6.89
C ALA A 133 0.38 -20.09 5.87
N SER A 134 1.17 -19.02 5.98
CA SER A 134 2.33 -18.79 5.12
C SER A 134 3.55 -19.55 5.61
N SER A 135 4.26 -20.21 4.69
CA SER A 135 5.51 -20.95 4.97
C SER A 135 6.74 -20.03 5.01
N MET A 136 6.58 -18.75 4.68
CA MET A 136 7.60 -17.72 4.69
C MET A 136 7.17 -16.57 5.59
N PRO A 137 8.07 -15.63 5.94
CA PRO A 137 7.69 -14.41 6.65
C PRO A 137 6.60 -13.65 5.90
N ALA A 138 5.53 -13.28 6.60
CA ALA A 138 4.37 -12.61 6.01
C ALA A 138 4.03 -11.32 6.76
N MET A 139 3.40 -10.39 6.04
CA MET A 139 2.94 -9.09 6.55
C MET A 139 1.60 -8.72 5.95
N ILE A 140 0.70 -8.24 6.80
CA ILE A 140 -0.52 -7.55 6.37
C ILE A 140 -0.31 -6.05 6.62
N ILE A 141 -0.49 -5.24 5.58
CA ILE A 141 -0.38 -3.79 5.66
C ILE A 141 -1.79 -3.22 5.66
N GLU A 142 -2.22 -2.69 6.80
CA GLU A 142 -3.42 -1.87 6.91
C GLU A 142 -3.03 -0.42 6.58
N THR A 143 -3.26 -0.02 5.34
CA THR A 143 -2.73 1.24 4.81
C THR A 143 -3.36 2.46 5.46
N MET A 144 -4.65 2.38 5.75
CA MET A 144 -5.47 3.46 6.33
C MET A 144 -6.83 2.92 6.76
N PHE A 145 -7.66 3.74 7.35
CA PHE A 145 -9.07 3.41 7.61
C PHE A 145 -9.94 3.91 6.47
N CYS A 146 -10.63 2.99 5.78
CA CYS A 146 -11.47 3.31 4.61
C CYS A 146 -12.74 4.09 4.97
N ASP A 147 -13.12 4.12 6.23
CA ASP A 147 -14.30 4.80 6.81
C ASP A 147 -13.93 6.10 7.56
N ASN A 148 -12.63 6.46 7.64
CA ASN A 148 -12.18 7.66 8.32
C ASN A 148 -12.01 8.83 7.33
N THR A 149 -12.61 9.98 7.63
CA THR A 149 -12.56 11.17 6.76
C THR A 149 -11.14 11.68 6.55
N HIS A 150 -10.35 11.80 7.61
CA HIS A 150 -8.98 12.30 7.53
C HIS A 150 -8.11 11.40 6.62
N ASP A 151 -8.13 10.10 6.86
CA ASP A 151 -7.33 9.14 6.10
C ASP A 151 -7.72 9.10 4.62
N THR A 152 -9.03 9.13 4.34
CA THR A 152 -9.55 9.10 2.96
C THR A 152 -9.30 10.41 2.21
N GLU A 153 -9.26 11.57 2.89
CA GLU A 153 -8.86 12.83 2.29
C GLU A 153 -7.36 12.86 1.94
N LEU A 154 -6.49 12.30 2.80
CA LEU A 154 -5.08 12.11 2.47
C LEU A 154 -4.94 11.20 1.26
N TYR A 155 -5.65 10.08 1.23
CA TYR A 155 -5.64 9.17 0.08
C TYR A 155 -6.06 9.86 -1.22
N LYS A 156 -7.11 10.69 -1.21
CA LYS A 156 -7.54 11.46 -2.40
C LYS A 156 -6.45 12.41 -2.92
N LYS A 157 -5.61 12.96 -2.05
CA LYS A 157 -4.51 13.84 -2.41
C LYS A 157 -3.28 13.07 -2.93
N ILE A 158 -2.96 11.95 -2.29
CA ILE A 158 -1.76 11.15 -2.54
C ILE A 158 -1.99 10.18 -3.71
N GLY A 159 -3.15 9.57 -3.76
CA GLY A 159 -3.56 8.57 -4.73
C GLY A 159 -2.88 7.22 -4.54
N ALA A 160 -3.39 6.20 -5.23
CA ALA A 160 -2.88 4.84 -5.14
C ALA A 160 -1.39 4.73 -5.49
N ASN A 161 -0.89 5.55 -6.41
CA ASN A 161 0.53 5.57 -6.77
C ASN A 161 1.40 6.02 -5.60
N GLY A 162 1.01 7.10 -4.88
CA GLY A 162 1.79 7.57 -3.75
C GLY A 162 1.76 6.60 -2.57
N ILE A 163 0.62 5.92 -2.32
CA ILE A 163 0.55 4.83 -1.35
C ILE A 163 1.50 3.70 -1.74
N ALA A 164 1.50 3.29 -3.01
CA ALA A 164 2.41 2.27 -3.52
C ALA A 164 3.89 2.69 -3.38
N GLU A 165 4.21 3.97 -3.62
CA GLU A 165 5.55 4.52 -3.42
C GLU A 165 6.01 4.38 -1.96
N MET A 166 5.15 4.69 -0.99
CA MET A 166 5.45 4.55 0.44
C MET A 166 5.74 3.10 0.82
N ILE A 167 4.93 2.16 0.31
CA ILE A 167 5.12 0.72 0.55
C ILE A 167 6.42 0.24 -0.11
N ALA A 168 6.65 0.58 -1.39
CA ALA A 168 7.86 0.19 -2.13
C ALA A 168 9.13 0.70 -1.45
N SER A 169 9.12 1.95 -0.99
CA SER A 169 10.23 2.54 -0.23
C SER A 169 10.49 1.79 1.08
N GLY A 170 9.46 1.42 1.81
CA GLY A 170 9.59 0.62 3.03
C GLY A 170 10.22 -0.75 2.77
N ILE A 171 9.74 -1.47 1.74
CA ILE A 171 10.25 -2.79 1.36
C ILE A 171 11.71 -2.73 0.89
N THR A 172 12.02 -1.78 0.02
CA THR A 172 13.35 -1.71 -0.61
C THR A 172 14.40 -0.99 0.24
N GLY A 173 13.96 -0.20 1.22
CA GLY A 173 14.83 0.69 2.00
C GLY A 173 15.42 1.85 1.18
N LYS A 174 14.91 2.07 -0.04
CA LYS A 174 15.35 3.16 -0.92
C LYS A 174 14.24 4.20 -0.99
N ALA A 175 14.59 5.47 -0.80
CA ALA A 175 13.63 6.54 -1.05
C ALA A 175 13.12 6.44 -2.50
N VAL A 176 11.82 6.34 -2.68
CA VAL A 176 11.23 6.51 -4.00
C VAL A 176 11.38 7.98 -4.37
N PRO A 177 11.95 8.32 -5.54
CA PRO A 177 12.06 9.70 -5.94
C PRO A 177 10.66 10.31 -5.96
N LYS A 178 10.42 11.30 -5.09
CA LYS A 178 9.19 12.11 -5.19
C LYS A 178 9.13 12.61 -6.62
N LYS A 179 8.05 12.35 -7.35
CA LYS A 179 7.81 13.01 -8.63
C LYS A 179 8.01 14.50 -8.35
N GLN A 180 9.08 15.10 -8.90
CA GLN A 180 9.18 16.56 -8.92
C GLN A 180 7.84 17.03 -9.46
N LYS A 181 7.13 17.85 -8.66
CA LYS A 181 6.03 18.63 -9.23
C LYS A 181 6.64 19.26 -10.46
N VAL A 182 6.19 18.86 -11.62
CA VAL A 182 6.43 19.62 -12.85
C VAL A 182 5.69 20.91 -12.58
N ILE A 183 6.40 21.86 -11.93
CA ILE A 183 5.99 23.24 -11.91
C ILE A 183 5.98 23.59 -13.40
N THR A 184 4.79 23.71 -13.91
CA THR A 184 4.56 23.99 -15.31
C THR A 184 5.27 25.30 -15.60
N HIS A 185 6.48 25.22 -16.11
CA HIS A 185 7.30 26.33 -16.59
C HIS A 185 6.56 27.15 -17.68
N CYS A 186 5.44 26.60 -18.18
CA CYS A 186 4.52 27.30 -19.08
C CYS A 186 3.88 28.56 -18.50
N LYS A 187 3.59 28.63 -17.19
CA LYS A 187 2.96 29.84 -16.63
C LYS A 187 3.94 31.00 -16.52
N GLU A 188 5.20 30.75 -16.15
CA GLU A 188 6.21 31.80 -16.06
C GLU A 188 6.67 32.30 -17.42
N VAL A 189 6.82 31.41 -18.40
CA VAL A 189 7.17 31.79 -19.79
C VAL A 189 6.03 32.56 -20.45
N VAL A 190 4.77 32.19 -20.23
CA VAL A 190 3.61 32.93 -20.77
C VAL A 190 3.48 34.30 -20.11
N LEU A 191 3.68 34.41 -18.79
CA LEU A 191 3.64 35.70 -18.09
C LEU A 191 4.80 36.60 -18.44
N LYS A 192 5.99 36.06 -18.71
CA LYS A 192 7.14 36.82 -19.18
C LYS A 192 6.94 37.36 -20.60
N ASN A 193 6.44 36.53 -21.50
CA ASN A 193 6.13 36.91 -22.87
C ASN A 193 4.96 37.90 -22.98
N LEU A 194 4.01 37.90 -22.04
CA LEU A 194 2.92 38.89 -21.98
C LEU A 194 3.41 40.24 -21.44
N LYS A 195 4.37 40.26 -20.53
CA LYS A 195 4.99 41.49 -20.01
C LYS A 195 5.90 42.16 -21.07
N GLU A 196 6.58 41.36 -21.88
CA GLU A 196 7.46 41.86 -22.96
C GLU A 196 6.69 42.35 -24.20
N ARG A 197 5.42 41.98 -24.38
CA ARG A 197 4.54 42.45 -25.45
C ARG A 197 3.69 43.67 -25.07
N GLY A 198 3.75 44.12 -23.82
CA GLY A 198 2.96 45.25 -23.34
C GLY A 198 3.68 46.59 -23.37
N SER A 199 4.83 46.72 -24.04
CA SER A 199 5.55 47.98 -24.24
C SER A 199 5.74 48.30 -25.72
N VAL A 200 4.70 48.77 -26.33
CA VAL A 200 4.79 49.56 -27.59
C VAL A 200 3.83 50.72 -27.44
N PRO A 201 4.26 51.93 -27.83
CA PRO A 201 3.78 53.21 -27.36
C PRO A 201 2.36 53.57 -27.70
#